data_6162562e380019240dcf75fdc195b1e4
#
_entry.id   6162562e380019240dcf75fdc195b1e4
#
_cell.length_a   1.000
_cell.length_b   1.000
_cell.length_c   1.000
_cell.angle_alpha   90.00
_cell.angle_beta   90.00
_cell.angle_gamma   90.00
#
_symmetry.space_group_name_H-M   'P 1'
#
loop_
_entity.id
_entity.type
_entity.pdbx_description
1 polymer ?
#
loop_
_entity_poly.entity_id
_entity_poly.type
_entity_poly.pdbx_seq_one_letter_code
_entity_poly.pdbx_strand_id
1 'polypeptide(L)' 'MQEEIGSAAGKIWHTLDAKGELSLTQLKREVNWKTPIFDWAIGWLAREDKVVITQEKRSFCIRLKEARARAARVS' A
#
# COMPACT_ATOMS: atom_id res chain seq x y z
N MET A 1 -12.36 -7.02 13.72
CA MET A 1 -11.65 -5.79 13.30
C MET A 1 -10.25 -6.08 12.79
N GLN A 2 -9.49 -6.87 13.51
CA GLN A 2 -8.13 -7.18 13.06
C GLN A 2 -8.14 -7.97 11.75
N GLU A 3 -9.13 -8.82 11.57
CA GLU A 3 -9.25 -9.57 10.33
C GLU A 3 -9.49 -8.65 9.15
N GLU A 4 -10.28 -7.61 9.37
CA GLU A 4 -10.54 -6.65 8.32
C GLU A 4 -9.29 -5.85 7.97
N ILE A 5 -8.52 -5.50 8.99
CA ILE A 5 -7.27 -4.79 8.75
C ILE A 5 -6.34 -5.66 7.93
N GLY A 6 -6.26 -6.96 8.27
CA GLY A 6 -5.42 -7.87 7.52
C GLY A 6 -5.86 -8.03 6.08
N SER A 7 -7.18 -8.14 5.87
CA SER A 7 -7.70 -8.27 4.51
C SER A 7 -7.43 -7.00 3.70
N ALA A 8 -7.64 -5.85 4.32
CA ALA A 8 -7.36 -4.59 3.64
C ALA A 8 -5.89 -4.45 3.32
N ALA A 9 -5.03 -4.84 4.27
CA ALA A 9 -3.60 -4.78 4.05
C ALA A 9 -3.18 -5.68 2.90
N GLY A 10 -3.77 -6.87 2.82
CA GLY A 10 -3.49 -7.77 1.72
C GLY A 10 -3.87 -7.18 0.38
N LYS A 11 -5.04 -6.56 0.31
CA LYS A 11 -5.48 -5.96 -0.93
C LYS A 11 -4.60 -4.79 -1.32
N ILE A 12 -4.18 -3.99 -0.33
CA ILE A 12 -3.26 -2.89 -0.59
C ILE A 12 -1.96 -3.44 -1.16
N TRP A 13 -1.44 -4.47 -0.54
CA TRP A 13 -0.18 -5.06 -0.96
C TRP A 13 -0.27 -5.56 -2.41
N HIS A 14 -1.34 -6.30 -2.71
CA HIS A 14 -1.52 -6.84 -4.05
C HIS A 14 -1.69 -5.74 -5.08
N THR A 15 -2.41 -4.70 -4.73
CA THR A 15 -2.61 -3.57 -5.63
C THR A 15 -1.28 -2.89 -5.96
N LEU A 16 -0.48 -2.66 -4.94
CA LEU A 16 0.83 -2.04 -5.16
C LEU A 16 1.76 -2.96 -5.94
N ASP A 17 1.65 -4.26 -5.69
CA ASP A 17 2.48 -5.20 -6.43
C ASP A 17 2.13 -5.21 -7.90
N ALA A 18 0.86 -5.07 -8.21
CA ALA A 18 0.39 -5.09 -9.59
C ALA A 18 0.63 -3.77 -10.29
N LYS A 19 0.43 -2.66 -9.61
CA LYS A 19 0.42 -1.35 -10.24
C LYS A 19 1.64 -0.49 -9.95
N GLY A 20 2.47 -0.90 -8.99
CA GLY A 20 3.62 -0.11 -8.61
C GLY A 20 3.25 1.01 -7.67
N GLU A 21 4.06 2.04 -7.65
CA GLU A 21 3.85 3.15 -6.74
C GLU A 21 2.59 3.91 -7.09
N LEU A 22 1.77 4.19 -6.09
CA LEU A 22 0.53 4.93 -6.28
C LEU A 22 0.47 6.04 -5.25
N SER A 23 -0.22 7.13 -5.62
CA SER A 23 -0.54 8.13 -4.63
C SER A 23 -1.57 7.56 -3.66
N LEU A 24 -1.65 8.17 -2.48
CA LEU A 24 -2.61 7.72 -1.49
C LEU A 24 -4.02 7.77 -2.05
N THR A 25 -4.34 8.84 -2.76
CA THR A 25 -5.67 8.99 -3.33
C THR A 25 -5.97 7.88 -4.34
N GLN A 26 -5.00 7.58 -5.20
CA GLN A 26 -5.19 6.53 -6.18
C GLN A 26 -5.33 5.18 -5.49
N LEU A 27 -4.52 4.94 -4.48
CA LEU A 27 -4.58 3.68 -3.78
C LEU A 27 -5.92 3.48 -3.09
N LYS A 28 -6.44 4.53 -2.47
CA LYS A 28 -7.76 4.45 -1.86
C LYS A 28 -8.83 4.08 -2.86
N ARG A 29 -8.75 4.67 -4.04
CA ARG A 29 -9.72 4.40 -5.09
C ARG A 29 -9.62 2.97 -5.58
N GLU A 30 -8.39 2.50 -5.78
CA GLU A 30 -8.19 1.16 -6.31
C GLU A 30 -8.61 0.10 -5.30
N VAL A 31 -8.25 0.30 -4.05
CA VAL A 31 -8.55 -0.68 -3.01
C VAL A 31 -10.02 -0.65 -2.65
N ASN A 32 -10.59 0.54 -2.61
CA ASN A 32 -12.01 0.75 -2.32
C ASN A 32 -12.42 0.10 -1.00
N TRP A 33 -11.63 0.32 0.02
CA TRP A 33 -11.95 -0.16 1.35
C TRP A 33 -12.33 1.04 2.21
N LYS A 34 -13.19 0.80 3.17
CA LYS A 34 -13.70 1.92 3.94
C LYS A 34 -12.64 2.45 4.91
N THR A 35 -12.67 3.75 5.07
CA THR A 35 -11.94 4.43 6.12
C THR A 35 -12.73 4.24 7.41
N PRO A 36 -12.13 3.98 8.54
CA PRO A 36 -10.71 4.09 8.85
C PRO A 36 -9.90 2.80 8.65
N ILE A 37 -10.55 1.72 8.25
CA ILE A 37 -9.85 0.44 8.14
C ILE A 37 -8.71 0.54 7.12
N PHE A 38 -8.94 1.25 6.03
CA PHE A 38 -7.90 1.48 5.04
C PHE A 38 -6.68 2.16 5.67
N ASP A 39 -6.93 3.22 6.46
CA ASP A 39 -5.84 3.96 7.09
C ASP A 39 -5.09 3.10 8.09
N TRP A 40 -5.83 2.28 8.84
CA TRP A 40 -5.20 1.40 9.81
C TRP A 40 -4.34 0.35 9.11
N ALA A 41 -4.81 -0.15 7.98
CA ALA A 41 -4.06 -1.13 7.22
C ALA A 41 -2.78 -0.54 6.65
N ILE A 42 -2.85 0.69 6.16
CA ILE A 42 -1.65 1.39 5.67
C ILE A 42 -0.64 1.55 6.80
N GLY A 43 -1.10 1.99 7.97
CA GLY A 43 -0.21 2.14 9.11
C GLY A 43 0.39 0.83 9.54
N TRP A 44 -0.41 -0.24 9.50
CA TRP A 44 0.08 -1.56 9.88
C TRP A 44 1.18 -2.02 8.92
N LEU A 45 0.95 -1.83 7.62
CA LEU A 45 1.94 -2.23 6.62
C LEU A 45 3.23 -1.43 6.79
N ALA A 46 3.11 -0.15 7.10
CA ALA A 46 4.30 0.68 7.31
C ALA A 46 5.07 0.21 8.53
N ARG A 47 4.35 -0.11 9.59
CA ARG A 47 4.99 -0.61 10.81
C ARG A 47 5.68 -1.93 10.56
N GLU A 48 5.07 -2.78 9.73
CA GLU A 48 5.66 -4.08 9.41
C GLU A 48 6.74 -3.96 8.36
N ASP A 49 7.04 -2.75 7.94
CA ASP A 49 8.13 -2.51 7.00
C ASP A 49 7.86 -3.13 5.63
N LYS A 50 6.58 -3.16 5.27
CA LYS A 50 6.18 -3.73 3.98
C LYS A 50 6.03 -2.68 2.91
N VAL A 51 5.74 -1.44 3.29
CA VAL A 51 5.56 -0.35 2.34
C VAL A 51 6.39 0.83 2.77
N VAL A 52 6.69 1.68 1.81
CA VAL A 52 7.37 2.96 2.04
C VAL A 52 6.38 4.05 1.68
N ILE A 53 6.21 4.99 2.60
CA ILE A 53 5.34 6.13 2.39
C ILE A 53 6.22 7.35 2.26
N THR A 54 6.09 8.06 1.15
CA THR A 54 6.85 9.28 0.94
C THR A 54 5.88 10.43 0.76
N GLN A 55 6.29 11.59 1.23
CA GLN A 55 5.49 12.79 1.08
C GLN A 55 6.10 13.65 0.00
N GLU A 56 5.27 14.05 -0.96
CA GLU A 56 5.71 14.91 -2.04
C GLU A 56 4.75 16.09 -2.11
N LYS A 57 5.26 17.26 -1.75
CA LYS A 57 4.45 18.46 -1.73
C LYS A 57 3.23 18.25 -0.85
N ARG A 58 2.07 18.08 -1.44
CA ARG A 58 0.83 17.96 -0.68
C ARG A 58 0.24 16.55 -0.72
N SER A 59 0.94 15.63 -1.33
CA SER A 59 0.40 14.29 -1.47
C SER A 59 1.36 13.28 -0.91
N PHE A 60 0.86 12.08 -0.73
CA PHE A 60 1.65 10.96 -0.26
C PHE A 60 1.65 9.89 -1.33
N CYS A 61 2.79 9.25 -1.48
CA CYS A 61 2.93 8.14 -2.40
C CYS A 61 3.31 6.91 -1.62
N ILE A 62 2.78 5.77 -2.01
CA ILE A 62 3.00 4.52 -1.32
C ILE A 62 3.52 3.51 -2.32
N ARG A 63 4.57 2.80 -1.92
CA ARG A 63 5.12 1.73 -2.74
C ARG A 63 5.54 0.59 -1.83
N LEU A 64 5.66 -0.58 -2.40
CA LEU A 64 6.18 -1.71 -1.64
C LEU A 64 7.64 -1.45 -1.34
N LYS A 65 8.05 -1.77 -0.13
CA LYS A 65 9.44 -1.59 0.24
C LYS A 65 10.33 -2.50 -0.60
N GLU A 66 9.88 -3.71 -0.81
CA GLU A 66 10.62 -4.65 -1.63
C GLU A 66 9.78 -5.05 -2.81
N ALA A 67 9.96 -4.35 -3.90
CA ALA A 67 9.34 -4.72 -5.16
C ALA A 67 10.28 -5.60 -5.96
N ARG A 68 11.09 -6.36 -5.25
CA ARG A 68 12.17 -7.05 -5.89
C ARG A 68 11.74 -8.16 -6.83
N ALA A 69 10.56 -8.71 -6.61
CA ALA A 69 10.09 -9.73 -7.54
C ALA A 69 10.00 -9.16 -8.94
N ARG A 70 9.46 -7.95 -9.01
CA ARG A 70 9.34 -7.26 -10.27
C ARG A 70 10.69 -6.78 -10.77
N ALA A 71 11.48 -6.22 -9.87
CA ALA A 71 12.81 -5.73 -10.22
C ALA A 71 13.70 -6.87 -10.66
N ALA A 72 13.59 -8.01 -10.01
CA ALA A 72 14.40 -9.15 -10.37
C ALA A 72 14.08 -9.64 -11.77
N ARG A 73 12.81 -9.59 -12.13
CA ARG A 73 12.42 -10.02 -13.46
C ARG A 73 12.92 -9.07 -14.52
N VAL A 74 12.92 -7.81 -14.21
CA VAL A 74 13.37 -6.80 -15.16
C VAL A 74 14.86 -6.86 -15.35
N SER A 75 15.56 -7.06 -14.29
CA SER A 75 17.00 -7.10 -14.36
C SER A 75 17.49 -8.47 -14.76
#